data_367d2016ff490d39c1ad4d6874008151
#
_entry.id   367d2016ff490d39c1ad4d6874008151
#
_cell.length_a   1.000
_cell.length_b   1.000
_cell.length_c   1.000
_cell.angle_alpha   90.00
_cell.angle_beta   90.00
_cell.angle_gamma   90.00
#
_symmetry.space_group_name_H-M   'P 1'
#
loop_
_entity.id
_entity.type
_entity.pdbx_description
1 polymer ?
#
loop_
_entity_poly.entity_id
_entity_poly.type
_entity_poly.pdbx_seq_one_letter_code
_entity_poly.pdbx_strand_id
1 'polypeptide(L)'
;MLRIAMVSPYSVSVPGGVQAQVLGLARELRRVGHEVRVLAPCDGPPPEPFVTPLGNSLPTAANGSVAPLAPDPSAALRTIRALNDEAFDVIHLHEPIVPGPTVTALLLKLAPTVGTFHAAGDSTSYRVLNKTARWAAEHLSVRVAVSESAKELASKYLDGEYTILFNG
;
A
#
# COMPACT_ATOMS: atom_id res chain seq x y z
N MET A 1 -16.46 -14.80 4.76
CA MET A 1 -16.16 -13.42 5.24
C MET A 1 -14.70 -13.40 5.64
N LEU A 2 -13.93 -12.44 5.16
CA LEU A 2 -12.50 -12.24 5.52
C LEU A 2 -12.35 -10.91 6.22
N ARG A 3 -11.36 -10.80 7.12
CA ARG A 3 -10.87 -9.55 7.69
C ARG A 3 -9.65 -9.10 6.91
N ILE A 4 -9.73 -7.94 6.25
CA ILE A 4 -8.73 -7.46 5.31
C ILE A 4 -8.16 -6.13 5.79
N ALA A 5 -6.84 -6.06 5.97
CA ALA A 5 -6.15 -4.79 6.11
C ALA A 5 -5.75 -4.30 4.71
N MET A 6 -6.23 -3.13 4.31
CA MET A 6 -5.74 -2.43 3.12
C MET A 6 -4.80 -1.31 3.56
N VAL A 7 -3.54 -1.39 3.18
CA VAL A 7 -2.52 -0.43 3.61
C VAL A 7 -2.10 0.46 2.45
N SER A 8 -2.21 1.78 2.63
CA SER A 8 -1.74 2.79 1.68
C SER A 8 -0.55 3.56 2.24
N PRO A 9 0.48 3.83 1.43
CA PRO A 9 1.58 4.70 1.86
C PRO A 9 1.19 6.18 1.78
N TYR A 10 0.15 6.50 0.98
CA TYR A 10 -0.28 7.88 0.70
C TYR A 10 -1.43 8.28 1.62
N SER A 11 -1.40 9.57 2.02
CA SER A 11 -2.49 10.16 2.79
C SER A 11 -3.81 10.13 2.02
N VAL A 12 -4.83 9.54 2.64
CA VAL A 12 -6.18 9.47 2.06
C VAL A 12 -6.95 10.80 2.18
N SER A 13 -6.38 11.81 2.85
CA SER A 13 -6.91 13.18 2.87
C SER A 13 -6.52 13.96 1.61
N VAL A 14 -5.55 13.47 0.83
CA VAL A 14 -5.09 14.10 -0.40
C VAL A 14 -5.66 13.32 -1.59
N PRO A 15 -6.35 13.98 -2.53
CA PRO A 15 -6.87 13.31 -3.72
C PRO A 15 -5.75 12.70 -4.57
N GLY A 16 -5.96 11.48 -5.06
CA GLY A 16 -5.01 10.78 -5.95
C GLY A 16 -5.58 9.46 -6.44
N GLY A 17 -5.02 8.95 -7.53
CA GLY A 17 -5.50 7.72 -8.17
C GLY A 17 -5.39 6.49 -7.26
N VAL A 18 -4.28 6.34 -6.55
CA VAL A 18 -4.08 5.23 -5.61
C VAL A 18 -5.05 5.33 -4.43
N GLN A 19 -5.23 6.52 -3.87
CA GLN A 19 -6.15 6.76 -2.75
C GLN A 19 -7.60 6.47 -3.14
N ALA A 20 -8.00 6.91 -4.33
CA ALA A 20 -9.33 6.63 -4.87
C ALA A 20 -9.56 5.12 -5.05
N GLN A 21 -8.57 4.42 -5.59
CA GLN A 21 -8.62 2.96 -5.77
C GLN A 21 -8.69 2.23 -4.42
N VAL A 22 -7.88 2.62 -3.44
CA VAL A 22 -7.90 2.02 -2.08
C VAL A 22 -9.29 2.16 -1.45
N LEU A 23 -9.84 3.38 -1.44
CA LEU A 23 -11.14 3.64 -0.83
C LEU A 23 -12.30 2.98 -1.62
N GLY A 24 -12.23 3.00 -2.95
CA GLY A 24 -13.21 2.36 -3.82
C GLY A 24 -13.24 0.84 -3.61
N LEU A 25 -12.08 0.19 -3.67
CA LEU A 25 -11.97 -1.26 -3.45
C LEU A 25 -12.41 -1.65 -2.03
N ALA A 26 -12.06 -0.85 -1.02
CA ALA A 26 -12.51 -1.11 0.35
C ALA A 26 -14.04 -1.07 0.47
N ARG A 27 -14.72 -0.09 -0.16
CA ARG A 27 -16.18 -0.02 -0.18
C ARG A 27 -16.80 -1.25 -0.85
N GLU A 28 -16.26 -1.68 -2.00
CA GLU A 28 -16.78 -2.84 -2.72
C GLU A 28 -16.58 -4.15 -1.95
N LEU A 29 -15.41 -4.37 -1.38
CA LEU A 29 -15.15 -5.55 -0.55
C LEU A 29 -16.09 -5.60 0.67
N ARG A 30 -16.36 -4.45 1.29
CA ARG A 30 -17.35 -4.35 2.39
C ARG A 30 -18.78 -4.61 1.89
N ARG A 31 -19.14 -4.12 0.70
CA ARG A 31 -20.46 -4.36 0.08
C ARG A 31 -20.71 -5.83 -0.18
N VAL A 32 -19.68 -6.60 -0.55
CA VAL A 32 -19.79 -8.05 -0.76
C VAL A 32 -19.58 -8.88 0.52
N GLY A 33 -19.52 -8.23 1.69
CA GLY A 33 -19.59 -8.89 2.99
C GLY A 33 -18.26 -9.20 3.67
N HIS A 34 -17.15 -8.57 3.25
CA HIS A 34 -15.88 -8.65 3.98
C HIS A 34 -15.77 -7.55 5.05
N GLU A 35 -15.01 -7.80 6.12
CA GLU A 35 -14.56 -6.78 7.05
C GLU A 35 -13.28 -6.15 6.52
N VAL A 36 -13.30 -4.85 6.17
CA VAL A 36 -12.14 -4.14 5.64
C VAL A 36 -11.80 -2.96 6.53
N ARG A 37 -10.52 -2.83 6.87
CA ARG A 37 -9.88 -1.67 7.46
C ARG A 37 -8.88 -1.08 6.49
N VAL A 38 -8.94 0.22 6.27
CA VAL A 38 -7.92 0.97 5.54
C VAL A 38 -6.95 1.59 6.54
N LEU A 39 -5.68 1.21 6.48
CA LEU A 39 -4.61 1.75 7.30
C LEU A 39 -3.81 2.73 6.42
N ALA A 40 -3.88 4.02 6.69
CA ALA A 40 -3.26 5.04 5.85
C ALA A 40 -2.91 6.31 6.63
N PRO A 41 -1.91 7.08 6.19
CA PRO A 41 -1.75 8.45 6.65
C PRO A 41 -3.03 9.26 6.39
N CYS A 42 -3.33 10.20 7.29
CA CYS A 42 -4.53 11.01 7.18
C CYS A 42 -4.27 12.37 7.83
N ASP A 43 -4.34 13.45 7.05
CA ASP A 43 -4.01 14.82 7.49
C ASP A 43 -5.22 15.58 8.04
N GLY A 44 -6.30 14.87 8.32
CA GLY A 44 -7.54 15.42 8.87
C GLY A 44 -8.46 14.32 9.37
N PRO A 45 -9.73 14.58 9.52
CA PRO A 45 -10.71 13.55 9.85
C PRO A 45 -10.70 12.43 8.79
N PRO A 46 -10.77 11.15 9.20
CA PRO A 46 -10.81 10.06 8.25
C PRO A 46 -12.05 10.19 7.35
N PRO A 47 -11.89 10.00 6.03
CA PRO A 47 -12.99 10.18 5.08
C PRO A 47 -14.08 9.11 5.22
N GLU A 48 -13.77 7.98 5.87
CA GLU A 48 -14.67 6.85 6.06
C GLU A 48 -14.46 6.23 7.45
N PRO A 49 -15.51 5.66 8.07
CA PRO A 49 -15.42 5.05 9.40
C PRO A 49 -14.51 3.82 9.47
N PHE A 50 -14.22 3.20 8.33
CA PHE A 50 -13.31 2.05 8.23
C PHE A 50 -11.86 2.45 7.97
N VAL A 51 -11.52 3.73 7.97
CA VAL A 51 -10.15 4.22 7.86
C VAL A 51 -9.56 4.41 9.26
N THR A 52 -8.42 3.80 9.50
CA THR A 52 -7.60 3.98 10.70
C THR A 52 -6.43 4.90 10.35
N PRO A 53 -6.40 6.14 10.88
CA PRO A 53 -5.32 7.09 10.61
C PRO A 53 -3.99 6.63 11.22
N LEU A 54 -2.93 6.63 10.42
CA LEU A 54 -1.57 6.27 10.86
C LEU A 54 -0.70 7.49 11.18
N GLY A 55 -1.26 8.67 11.16
CA GLY A 55 -0.59 9.95 11.39
C GLY A 55 -0.67 10.86 10.16
N ASN A 56 -0.06 12.04 10.28
CA ASN A 56 -0.03 13.01 9.20
C ASN A 56 1.00 12.64 8.14
N SER A 57 0.77 13.09 6.92
CA SER A 57 1.74 12.92 5.84
C SER A 57 2.79 14.03 5.83
N LEU A 58 3.93 13.70 5.23
CA LEU A 58 5.00 14.64 4.91
C LEU A 58 5.11 14.76 3.39
N PRO A 59 5.13 15.97 2.83
CA PRO A 59 5.37 16.15 1.40
C PRO A 59 6.74 15.58 1.02
N THR A 60 6.75 14.53 0.23
CA THR A 60 7.97 13.81 -0.16
C THR A 60 8.13 13.88 -1.68
N ALA A 61 9.29 14.35 -2.14
CA ALA A 61 9.58 14.39 -3.57
C ALA A 61 9.63 12.97 -4.15
N ALA A 62 8.85 12.71 -5.17
CA ALA A 62 8.76 11.41 -5.85
C ALA A 62 8.55 11.60 -7.34
N ASN A 63 9.52 11.17 -8.16
CA ASN A 63 9.42 11.11 -9.63
C ASN A 63 8.85 12.39 -10.29
N GLY A 64 9.33 13.56 -9.87
CA GLY A 64 8.88 14.85 -10.41
C GLY A 64 7.55 15.37 -9.85
N SER A 65 6.96 14.69 -8.89
CA SER A 65 5.77 15.09 -8.13
C SER A 65 6.04 15.11 -6.63
N VAL A 66 5.04 15.52 -5.84
CA VAL A 66 5.09 15.45 -4.38
C VAL A 66 4.10 14.40 -3.91
N ALA A 67 4.60 13.39 -3.21
CA ALA A 67 3.79 12.33 -2.63
C ALA A 67 3.56 12.61 -1.13
N PRO A 68 2.32 12.50 -0.62
CA PRO A 68 1.99 12.68 0.80
C PRO A 68 2.26 11.38 1.57
N LEU A 69 3.52 11.12 1.93
CA LEU A 69 3.97 9.90 2.62
C LEU A 69 4.10 10.12 4.15
N ALA A 70 4.10 9.02 4.90
CA ALA A 70 4.43 9.03 6.33
C ALA A 70 5.56 8.03 6.64
N PRO A 71 6.82 8.36 6.30
CA PRO A 71 7.96 7.48 6.50
C PRO A 71 8.54 7.54 7.92
N ASP A 72 7.88 8.21 8.83
CA ASP A 72 8.34 8.47 10.19
C ASP A 72 8.11 7.27 11.14
N PRO A 73 8.92 7.15 12.22
CA PRO A 73 8.80 6.06 13.17
C PRO A 73 7.45 5.98 13.87
N SER A 74 6.74 7.09 14.06
CA SER A 74 5.44 7.09 14.74
C SER A 74 4.35 6.48 13.87
N ALA A 75 4.41 6.71 12.55
CA ALA A 75 3.53 6.03 11.60
C ALA A 75 3.83 4.52 11.56
N ALA A 76 5.10 4.14 11.61
CA ALA A 76 5.49 2.73 11.70
C ALA A 76 4.94 2.07 12.97
N LEU A 77 5.07 2.69 14.14
CA LEU A 77 4.53 2.17 15.39
C LEU A 77 3.00 2.05 15.37
N ARG A 78 2.28 3.02 14.79
CA ARG A 78 0.83 2.93 14.62
C ARG A 78 0.44 1.81 13.68
N THR A 79 1.20 1.59 12.61
CA THR A 79 1.00 0.47 11.68
C THR A 79 1.18 -0.87 12.39
N ILE A 80 2.26 -1.04 13.14
CA ILE A 80 2.54 -2.24 13.95
C ILE A 80 1.39 -2.50 14.92
N ARG A 81 0.96 -1.47 15.64
CA ARG A 81 -0.13 -1.59 16.61
C ARG A 81 -1.44 -2.00 15.92
N ALA A 82 -1.85 -1.29 14.87
CA ALA A 82 -3.09 -1.58 14.17
C ALA A 82 -3.14 -3.00 13.61
N LEU A 83 -2.01 -3.51 13.11
CA LEU A 83 -1.92 -4.87 12.57
C LEU A 83 -1.89 -5.94 13.66
N ASN A 84 -1.38 -5.64 14.86
CA ASN A 84 -1.38 -6.59 15.98
C ASN A 84 -2.68 -6.58 16.75
N ASP A 85 -3.36 -5.44 16.87
CA ASP A 85 -4.62 -5.32 17.61
C ASP A 85 -5.80 -6.01 16.91
N GLU A 86 -5.69 -6.22 15.58
CA GLU A 86 -6.71 -6.89 14.78
C GLU A 86 -6.12 -8.11 14.06
N ALA A 87 -6.78 -9.27 14.17
CA ALA A 87 -6.40 -10.48 13.47
C ALA A 87 -6.90 -10.43 12.01
N PHE A 88 -6.05 -10.03 11.09
CA PHE A 88 -6.37 -9.99 9.66
C PHE A 88 -6.08 -11.34 8.98
N ASP A 89 -7.00 -11.76 8.10
CA ASP A 89 -6.81 -12.93 7.25
C ASP A 89 -5.89 -12.63 6.05
N VAL A 90 -5.91 -11.36 5.58
CA VAL A 90 -5.12 -10.88 4.43
C VAL A 90 -4.68 -9.44 4.68
N ILE A 91 -3.46 -9.12 4.31
CA ILE A 91 -2.92 -7.77 4.25
C ILE A 91 -2.72 -7.38 2.78
N HIS A 92 -3.45 -6.37 2.30
CA HIS A 92 -3.35 -5.86 0.94
C HIS A 92 -2.60 -4.52 0.94
N LEU A 93 -1.42 -4.50 0.36
CA LEU A 93 -0.53 -3.34 0.27
C LEU A 93 -0.65 -2.68 -1.09
N HIS A 94 -0.93 -1.40 -1.13
CA HIS A 94 -0.84 -0.58 -2.32
C HIS A 94 0.53 0.12 -2.35
N GLU A 95 1.28 -0.02 -3.45
CA GLU A 95 2.69 0.38 -3.55
C GLU A 95 3.54 -0.23 -2.40
N PRO A 96 3.71 -1.55 -2.36
CA PRO A 96 4.20 -2.30 -1.20
C PRO A 96 5.61 -1.95 -0.74
N ILE A 97 6.44 -1.38 -1.63
CA ILE A 97 7.84 -1.02 -1.34
C ILE A 97 8.08 0.48 -1.13
N VAL A 98 7.01 1.28 -1.12
CA VAL A 98 7.11 2.70 -0.79
C VAL A 98 7.36 2.85 0.72
N PRO A 99 8.36 3.65 1.14
CA PRO A 99 8.68 3.84 2.56
C PRO A 99 7.50 4.34 3.39
N GLY A 100 7.33 3.76 4.58
CA GLY A 100 6.26 4.10 5.51
C GLY A 100 5.40 2.89 5.88
N PRO A 101 4.08 3.06 6.00
CA PRO A 101 3.17 2.01 6.47
C PRO A 101 3.23 0.71 5.68
N THR A 102 3.35 0.78 4.36
CA THR A 102 3.35 -0.41 3.49
C THR A 102 4.59 -1.27 3.68
N VAL A 103 5.78 -0.67 3.71
CA VAL A 103 7.03 -1.42 4.00
C VAL A 103 6.99 -1.99 5.41
N THR A 104 6.50 -1.23 6.40
CA THR A 104 6.35 -1.72 7.77
C THR A 104 5.45 -2.95 7.81
N ALA A 105 4.28 -2.89 7.20
CA ALA A 105 3.34 -4.00 7.14
C ALA A 105 3.91 -5.22 6.39
N LEU A 106 4.62 -4.98 5.29
CA LEU A 106 5.26 -6.03 4.49
C LEU A 106 6.30 -6.81 5.30
N LEU A 107 7.15 -6.11 6.06
CA LEU A 107 8.21 -6.73 6.84
C LEU A 107 7.70 -7.47 8.09
N LEU A 108 6.57 -7.05 8.66
CA LEU A 108 5.93 -7.75 9.78
C LEU A 108 5.36 -9.11 9.38
N LYS A 109 4.85 -9.24 8.18
CA LYS A 109 4.34 -10.51 7.60
C LYS A 109 3.36 -11.25 8.52
N LEU A 110 2.42 -10.54 9.12
CA LEU A 110 1.47 -11.11 10.08
C LEU A 110 0.34 -11.93 9.45
N ALA A 111 0.13 -11.79 8.13
CA ALA A 111 -0.83 -12.56 7.35
C ALA A 111 -0.36 -12.67 5.89
N PRO A 112 -0.97 -13.55 5.06
CA PRO A 112 -0.73 -13.55 3.62
C PRO A 112 -0.86 -12.14 3.03
N THR A 113 0.12 -11.73 2.22
CA THR A 113 0.27 -10.36 1.77
C THR A 113 0.11 -10.24 0.27
N VAL A 114 -0.83 -9.41 -0.17
CA VAL A 114 -1.02 -9.02 -1.58
C VAL A 114 -0.38 -7.66 -1.79
N GLY A 115 0.46 -7.52 -2.80
CA GLY A 115 1.06 -6.25 -3.18
C GLY A 115 0.53 -5.77 -4.53
N THR A 116 -0.12 -4.60 -4.57
CA THR A 116 -0.57 -3.97 -5.81
C THR A 116 0.33 -2.81 -6.19
N PHE A 117 0.88 -2.88 -7.40
CA PHE A 117 1.78 -1.90 -7.99
C PHE A 117 0.99 -1.00 -8.95
N HIS A 118 1.06 0.31 -8.73
CA HIS A 118 0.36 1.34 -9.50
C HIS A 118 1.30 2.20 -10.34
N ALA A 119 2.57 2.31 -9.93
CA ALA A 119 3.55 3.14 -10.60
C ALA A 119 3.85 2.62 -12.01
N ALA A 120 3.87 3.55 -12.97
CA ALA A 120 4.29 3.30 -14.34
C ALA A 120 5.37 4.30 -14.75
N GLY A 121 6.15 3.99 -15.79
CA GLY A 121 7.24 4.84 -16.27
C GLY A 121 8.55 4.62 -15.53
N ASP A 122 9.48 5.57 -15.61
CA ASP A 122 10.81 5.44 -14.98
C ASP A 122 10.75 5.88 -13.52
N SER A 123 11.13 5.01 -12.60
CA SER A 123 11.15 5.29 -11.17
C SER A 123 12.56 5.29 -10.62
N THR A 124 13.04 6.46 -10.20
CA THR A 124 14.34 6.61 -9.55
C THR A 124 14.40 5.83 -8.25
N SER A 125 13.29 5.74 -7.50
CA SER A 125 13.20 4.99 -6.25
C SER A 125 13.48 3.51 -6.43
N TYR A 126 12.90 2.89 -7.46
CA TYR A 126 13.15 1.48 -7.79
C TYR A 126 14.61 1.23 -8.19
N ARG A 127 15.23 2.19 -8.89
CA ARG A 127 16.61 2.07 -9.36
C ARG A 127 17.63 2.16 -8.22
N VAL A 128 17.40 3.05 -7.26
CA VAL A 128 18.33 3.29 -6.13
C VAL A 128 18.21 2.19 -5.06
N LEU A 129 17.00 1.69 -4.78
CA LEU A 129 16.72 0.73 -3.72
C LEU A 129 16.64 -0.74 -4.22
N ASN A 130 17.08 -1.02 -5.41
CA ASN A 130 16.81 -2.26 -6.14
C ASN A 130 17.06 -3.55 -5.31
N LYS A 131 18.21 -3.72 -4.62
CA LYS A 131 18.49 -4.94 -3.83
C LYS A 131 17.57 -5.08 -2.61
N THR A 132 17.38 -4.00 -1.86
CA THR A 132 16.53 -3.99 -0.66
C THR A 132 15.06 -4.13 -1.03
N ALA A 133 14.63 -3.43 -2.09
CA ALA A 133 13.28 -3.52 -2.59
C ALA A 133 12.96 -4.92 -3.15
N ARG A 134 13.90 -5.55 -3.85
CA ARG A 134 13.77 -6.92 -4.34
C ARG A 134 13.61 -7.91 -3.19
N TRP A 135 14.49 -7.83 -2.18
CA TRP A 135 14.39 -8.64 -0.97
C TRP A 135 13.04 -8.41 -0.25
N ALA A 136 12.61 -7.17 -0.10
CA ALA A 136 11.31 -6.87 0.52
C ALA A 136 10.15 -7.46 -0.30
N ALA A 137 10.20 -7.36 -1.62
CA ALA A 137 9.16 -7.90 -2.50
C ALA A 137 9.04 -9.44 -2.44
N GLU A 138 10.08 -10.16 -2.02
CA GLU A 138 10.01 -11.62 -1.77
C GLU A 138 9.06 -12.00 -0.63
N HIS A 139 8.71 -11.05 0.23
CA HIS A 139 7.74 -11.26 1.31
C HIS A 139 6.27 -11.21 0.82
N LEU A 140 6.02 -10.76 -0.41
CA LEU A 140 4.69 -10.77 -0.99
C LEU A 140 4.26 -12.20 -1.36
N SER A 141 3.06 -12.58 -0.93
CA SER A 141 2.44 -13.86 -1.32
C SER A 141 1.87 -13.79 -2.74
N VAL A 142 1.32 -12.63 -3.12
CA VAL A 142 0.77 -12.36 -4.45
C VAL A 142 1.18 -10.97 -4.90
N ARG A 143 1.52 -10.85 -6.19
CA ARG A 143 1.87 -9.58 -6.82
C ARG A 143 0.85 -9.23 -7.90
N VAL A 144 0.32 -8.04 -7.81
CA VAL A 144 -0.68 -7.49 -8.72
C VAL A 144 -0.15 -6.21 -9.35
N ALA A 145 -0.40 -5.99 -10.62
CA ALA A 145 -0.16 -4.72 -11.31
C ALA A 145 -1.46 -4.19 -11.91
N VAL A 146 -1.68 -2.89 -11.82
CA VAL A 146 -2.92 -2.27 -12.33
C VAL A 146 -2.92 -2.04 -13.84
N SER A 147 -1.80 -2.24 -14.51
CA SER A 147 -1.64 -2.07 -15.96
C SER A 147 -0.42 -2.84 -16.46
N GLU A 148 -0.31 -3.03 -17.78
CA GLU A 148 0.90 -3.61 -18.40
C GLU A 148 2.14 -2.76 -18.10
N SER A 149 2.04 -1.43 -18.18
CA SER A 149 3.17 -0.55 -17.86
C SER A 149 3.61 -0.60 -16.40
N ALA A 150 2.67 -0.76 -15.45
CA ALA A 150 3.01 -0.98 -14.04
C ALA A 150 3.69 -2.35 -13.84
N LYS A 151 3.22 -3.39 -14.54
CA LYS A 151 3.85 -4.72 -14.53
C LYS A 151 5.26 -4.67 -15.10
N GLU A 152 5.46 -4.02 -16.25
CA GLU A 152 6.78 -3.88 -16.87
C GLU A 152 7.76 -3.19 -15.93
N LEU A 153 7.36 -2.08 -15.31
CA LEU A 153 8.19 -1.37 -14.35
C LEU A 153 8.55 -2.24 -13.14
N ALA A 154 7.55 -2.87 -12.51
CA ALA A 154 7.77 -3.71 -11.34
C ALA A 154 8.66 -4.92 -11.68
N SER A 155 8.39 -5.63 -12.77
CA SER A 155 9.17 -6.81 -13.20
C SER A 155 10.62 -6.45 -13.55
N LYS A 156 10.86 -5.28 -14.10
CA LYS A 156 12.22 -4.81 -14.44
C LYS A 156 13.14 -4.70 -13.21
N TYR A 157 12.59 -4.36 -12.05
CA TYR A 157 13.38 -4.09 -10.85
C TYR A 157 13.22 -5.10 -9.71
N LEU A 158 12.08 -5.79 -9.65
CA LEU A 158 11.74 -6.62 -8.50
C LEU A 158 11.64 -8.12 -8.82
N ASP A 159 11.76 -8.51 -10.07
CA ASP A 159 11.51 -9.87 -10.55
C ASP A 159 10.12 -10.42 -10.17
N GLY A 160 9.83 -11.67 -10.54
CA GLY A 160 8.62 -12.39 -10.13
C GLY A 160 7.48 -12.31 -11.12
N GLU A 161 6.42 -13.05 -10.81
CA GLU A 161 5.21 -13.10 -11.63
C GLU A 161 4.16 -12.10 -11.11
N TYR A 162 3.47 -11.44 -12.03
CA TYR A 162 2.47 -10.42 -11.74
C TYR A 162 1.16 -10.74 -12.43
N THR A 163 0.08 -10.74 -11.67
CA THR A 163 -1.29 -10.77 -12.22
C THR A 163 -1.73 -9.33 -12.52
N ILE A 164 -2.30 -9.11 -13.69
CA ILE A 164 -2.86 -7.80 -14.03
C ILE A 164 -4.31 -7.76 -13.56
N LEU A 165 -4.62 -6.78 -12.70
CA LEU A 165 -5.98 -6.45 -12.29
C LEU A 165 -6.15 -4.94 -12.50
N PHE A 166 -6.88 -4.57 -13.54
CA PHE A 166 -7.15 -3.16 -13.84
C PHE A 166 -7.94 -2.50 -12.72
N ASN A 167 -7.71 -1.20 -12.56
CA ASN A 167 -8.54 -0.38 -11.67
C ASN A 167 -9.97 -0.33 -12.21
N GLY A 168 -10.95 -0.35 -11.29
CA GLY A 168 -12.37 -0.18 -11.60
C GLY A 168 -12.76 1.28 -11.77
#